data_7b0980210982cbeb88d3ec19d6060330
#
_entry.id   7b0980210982cbeb88d3ec19d6060330
#
_cell.length_a   1.000
_cell.length_b   1.000
_cell.length_c   1.000
_cell.angle_alpha   90.00
_cell.angle_beta   90.00
_cell.angle_gamma   90.00
#
_symmetry.space_group_name_H-M   'P 1'
#
loop_
_entity.id
_entity.type
_entity.pdbx_description
1 polymer ?
#
loop_
_entity_poly.entity_id
_entity_poly.type
_entity_poly.pdbx_seq_one_letter_code
_entity_poly.pdbx_strand_id
1 'polypeptide(L)'
;MFYALLEKCQPLTKGKKKFRFKNQLLSLDASTIELCSTLFDWARFRQTKGAVKLHLLLDHEGYLPVFALITEGAVHEVNVARDLSFPKGSILAIDRGYTDYSLFAHWTDTGVYFVTRQKDNAKYRVVEKRIVPQNRNILKDEIILFTGYNAKASCPHHLRRIEVDDRDNNRVIVLLTNHLDFGATTIARIYQDRSPD
;
A
#
# COMPACT_ATOMS: atom_id res chain seq x y z
N MET A 1 22.22 -8.82 12.17
CA MET A 1 21.53 -10.11 12.19
C MET A 1 20.45 -10.22 11.11
N PHE A 2 19.48 -9.29 11.01
CA PHE A 2 18.39 -9.32 10.01
C PHE A 2 18.90 -9.45 8.56
N TYR A 3 19.73 -8.53 8.08
CA TYR A 3 20.25 -8.55 6.70
C TYR A 3 21.10 -9.78 6.38
N ALA A 4 21.90 -10.27 7.32
CA ALA A 4 22.69 -11.50 7.11
C ALA A 4 21.82 -12.77 6.98
N LEU A 5 20.65 -12.80 7.64
CA LEU A 5 19.67 -13.86 7.46
C LEU A 5 18.95 -13.72 6.12
N LEU A 6 18.58 -12.51 5.75
CA LEU A 6 17.92 -12.19 4.49
C LEU A 6 18.77 -12.64 3.29
N GLU A 7 20.05 -12.33 3.27
CA GLU A 7 20.99 -12.77 2.22
C GLU A 7 21.02 -14.29 2.04
N LYS A 8 20.87 -15.06 3.13
CA LYS A 8 20.81 -16.53 3.07
C LYS A 8 19.46 -17.04 2.56
N CYS A 9 18.37 -16.33 2.83
CA CYS A 9 17.01 -16.77 2.45
C CYS A 9 16.65 -16.39 1.02
N GLN A 10 17.13 -15.26 0.50
CA GLN A 10 16.81 -14.78 -0.86
C GLN A 10 17.04 -15.81 -1.98
N PRO A 11 18.17 -16.56 -2.02
CA PRO A 11 18.38 -17.55 -3.07
C PRO A 11 17.38 -18.71 -3.05
N LEU A 12 16.82 -19.01 -1.85
CA LEU A 12 15.90 -20.15 -1.66
C LEU A 12 14.48 -19.85 -2.16
N THR A 13 14.16 -18.58 -2.39
CA THR A 13 12.81 -18.12 -2.76
C THR A 13 12.72 -17.59 -4.19
N LYS A 14 13.86 -17.45 -4.89
CA LYS A 14 13.90 -16.98 -6.29
C LYS A 14 13.00 -17.83 -7.19
N GLY A 15 12.19 -17.13 -8.02
CA GLY A 15 11.33 -17.77 -9.02
C GLY A 15 9.92 -18.12 -8.57
N LYS A 16 9.56 -17.89 -7.30
CA LYS A 16 8.19 -18.12 -6.80
C LYS A 16 7.31 -16.89 -7.03
N LYS A 17 7.03 -16.55 -8.31
CA LYS A 17 6.15 -15.41 -8.66
C LYS A 17 4.68 -15.83 -8.73
N LYS A 18 3.83 -15.21 -7.96
CA LYS A 18 2.37 -15.38 -8.01
C LYS A 18 1.75 -14.66 -9.21
N PHE A 19 2.35 -13.55 -9.61
CA PHE A 19 1.87 -12.70 -10.71
C PHE A 19 2.73 -12.88 -11.97
N ARG A 20 2.09 -12.72 -13.15
CA ARG A 20 2.76 -12.84 -14.45
C ARG A 20 3.46 -11.57 -14.93
N PHE A 21 3.19 -10.42 -14.31
CA PHE A 21 3.86 -9.18 -14.67
C PHE A 21 5.32 -9.16 -14.17
N LYS A 22 6.15 -8.34 -14.82
CA LYS A 22 7.60 -8.24 -14.52
C LYS A 22 7.91 -7.24 -13.40
N ASN A 23 6.97 -6.40 -13.04
CA ASN A 23 7.13 -5.38 -12.00
C ASN A 23 7.45 -6.02 -10.65
N GLN A 24 8.35 -5.41 -9.90
CA GLN A 24 8.55 -5.79 -8.51
C GLN A 24 7.31 -5.40 -7.71
N LEU A 25 6.72 -6.35 -7.01
CA LEU A 25 5.58 -6.12 -6.12
C LEU A 25 6.06 -6.12 -4.68
N LEU A 26 5.79 -5.03 -3.98
CA LEU A 26 6.18 -4.80 -2.61
C LEU A 26 4.94 -4.47 -1.77
N SER A 27 4.89 -4.95 -0.53
CA SER A 27 3.92 -4.48 0.47
C SER A 27 4.63 -3.75 1.58
N LEU A 28 4.16 -2.55 1.89
CA LEU A 28 4.60 -1.81 3.06
C LEU A 28 3.50 -1.87 4.12
N ASP A 29 3.84 -2.38 5.28
CA ASP A 29 2.92 -2.51 6.41
C ASP A 29 3.58 -2.08 7.71
N ALA A 30 2.77 -1.73 8.71
CA ALA A 30 3.25 -1.32 10.03
C ALA A 30 2.40 -1.97 11.13
N SER A 31 3.07 -2.68 12.03
CA SER A 31 2.45 -3.31 13.18
C SER A 31 2.85 -2.59 14.47
N THR A 32 1.87 -2.24 15.29
CA THR A 32 2.11 -1.63 16.60
C THR A 32 2.26 -2.72 17.66
N ILE A 33 3.35 -2.69 18.39
CA ILE A 33 3.66 -3.62 19.50
C ILE A 33 3.55 -2.82 20.79
N GLU A 34 2.57 -3.15 21.64
CA GLU A 34 2.43 -2.53 22.94
C GLU A 34 3.54 -3.02 23.88
N LEU A 35 4.17 -2.09 24.60
CA LEU A 35 5.23 -2.36 25.57
C LEU A 35 4.80 -1.94 26.96
N CYS A 36 5.36 -2.60 27.96
CA CYS A 36 5.20 -2.17 29.34
C CYS A 36 5.92 -0.84 29.55
N SER A 37 5.18 0.24 29.80
CA SER A 37 5.70 1.59 29.94
C SER A 37 6.68 1.74 31.13
N THR A 38 6.59 0.86 32.14
CA THR A 38 7.52 0.88 33.29
C THR A 38 8.88 0.27 32.97
N LEU A 39 9.00 -0.51 31.90
CA LEU A 39 10.26 -1.15 31.48
C LEU A 39 10.91 -0.44 30.29
N PHE A 40 10.16 0.40 29.57
CA PHE A 40 10.62 1.03 28.30
C PHE A 40 10.20 2.50 28.23
N ASP A 41 10.84 3.34 28.99
CA ASP A 41 10.54 4.79 29.10
C ASP A 41 10.66 5.56 27.77
N TRP A 42 11.49 5.06 26.86
CA TRP A 42 11.70 5.66 25.53
C TRP A 42 10.59 5.37 24.53
N ALA A 43 9.81 4.31 24.76
CA ALA A 43 8.76 3.86 23.83
C ALA A 43 7.41 4.55 24.10
N ARG A 44 7.37 5.88 24.16
CA ARG A 44 6.16 6.66 24.47
C ARG A 44 5.14 6.57 23.35
N PHE A 45 3.89 6.16 23.68
CA PHE A 45 2.79 6.11 22.72
C PHE A 45 1.56 6.90 23.18
N ARG A 46 1.19 6.79 24.44
CA ARG A 46 0.11 7.56 25.11
C ARG A 46 0.53 7.82 26.55
N GLN A 47 -0.20 8.68 27.29
CA GLN A 47 0.15 9.07 28.66
C GLN A 47 0.41 7.88 29.62
N THR A 48 -0.13 6.69 29.32
CA THR A 48 -0.07 5.50 30.19
C THR A 48 0.45 4.24 29.51
N LYS A 49 0.80 4.27 28.21
CA LYS A 49 1.24 3.08 27.48
C LYS A 49 2.47 3.38 26.62
N GLY A 50 3.46 2.47 26.69
CA GLY A 50 4.54 2.41 25.74
C GLY A 50 4.17 1.59 24.51
N ALA A 51 4.62 1.97 23.34
CA ALA A 51 4.53 1.15 22.14
C ALA A 51 5.65 1.46 21.16
N VAL A 52 6.06 0.45 20.42
CA VAL A 52 6.90 0.60 19.22
C VAL A 52 6.10 0.20 17.99
N LYS A 53 6.50 0.73 16.86
CA LYS A 53 5.93 0.38 15.57
C LYS A 53 7.00 -0.29 14.72
N LEU A 54 6.71 -1.51 14.28
CA LEU A 54 7.55 -2.25 13.34
C LEU A 54 7.02 -1.99 11.93
N HIS A 55 7.83 -1.35 11.09
CA HIS A 55 7.57 -1.15 9.66
C HIS A 55 8.30 -2.23 8.88
N LEU A 56 7.60 -2.92 8.00
CA LEU A 56 8.13 -3.97 7.14
C LEU A 56 7.83 -3.65 5.68
N LEU A 57 8.84 -3.78 4.83
CA LEU A 57 8.68 -3.85 3.39
C LEU A 57 8.87 -5.31 2.95
N LEU A 58 7.82 -5.92 2.45
CA LEU A 58 7.80 -7.31 2.01
C LEU A 58 7.90 -7.37 0.50
N ASP A 59 8.83 -8.15 -0.03
CA ASP A 59 8.88 -8.50 -1.46
C ASP A 59 8.02 -9.73 -1.71
N HIS A 60 7.07 -9.62 -2.65
CA HIS A 60 6.19 -10.73 -3.03
C HIS A 60 6.88 -11.80 -3.90
N GLU A 61 8.11 -11.57 -4.35
CA GLU A 61 8.95 -12.64 -4.88
C GLU A 61 9.56 -13.44 -3.73
N GLY A 62 8.82 -14.42 -3.25
CA GLY A 62 9.22 -15.29 -2.14
C GLY A 62 8.75 -14.83 -0.76
N TYR A 63 8.03 -13.74 -0.66
CA TYR A 63 7.45 -13.21 0.59
C TYR A 63 8.49 -12.97 1.69
N LEU A 64 9.63 -12.40 1.30
CA LEU A 64 10.68 -12.03 2.25
C LEU A 64 10.63 -10.55 2.60
N PRO A 65 10.80 -10.18 3.87
CA PRO A 65 10.96 -8.80 4.26
C PRO A 65 12.33 -8.28 3.76
N VAL A 66 12.31 -7.25 2.92
CA VAL A 66 13.53 -6.61 2.37
C VAL A 66 13.97 -5.38 3.16
N PHE A 67 13.08 -4.85 4.00
CA PHE A 67 13.35 -3.73 4.89
C PHE A 67 12.57 -3.91 6.19
N ALA A 68 13.20 -3.56 7.32
CA ALA A 68 12.57 -3.51 8.62
C ALA A 68 13.07 -2.29 9.39
N LEU A 69 12.16 -1.53 9.97
CA LEU A 69 12.44 -0.36 10.80
C LEU A 69 11.56 -0.38 12.04
N ILE A 70 12.14 -0.15 13.21
CA ILE A 70 11.41 0.05 14.45
C ILE A 70 11.42 1.54 14.79
N THR A 71 10.25 2.09 15.06
CA THR A 71 10.07 3.48 15.47
C THR A 71 9.27 3.55 16.77
N GLU A 72 9.20 4.73 17.37
CA GLU A 72 8.22 5.00 18.43
C GLU A 72 6.79 4.82 17.87
N GLY A 73 5.87 4.34 18.71
CA GLY A 73 4.49 4.09 18.32
C GLY A 73 3.73 5.32 17.80
N ALA A 74 4.18 6.53 18.16
CA ALA A 74 3.62 7.80 17.69
C ALA A 74 4.01 8.18 16.25
N VAL A 75 5.05 7.57 15.68
CA VAL A 75 5.50 7.90 14.33
C VAL A 75 4.46 7.45 13.30
N HIS A 76 4.05 8.38 12.43
CA HIS A 76 3.12 8.09 11.33
C HIS A 76 3.81 7.26 10.25
N GLU A 77 3.10 6.25 9.73
CA GLU A 77 3.55 5.34 8.66
C GLU A 77 4.01 6.10 7.41
N VAL A 78 3.32 7.20 7.09
CA VAL A 78 3.62 8.07 5.93
C VAL A 78 5.04 8.64 5.99
N ASN A 79 5.56 8.96 7.17
CA ASN A 79 6.89 9.52 7.32
C ASN A 79 7.95 8.49 6.91
N VAL A 80 7.80 7.25 7.35
CA VAL A 80 8.70 6.16 6.93
C VAL A 80 8.61 5.90 5.42
N ALA A 81 7.38 5.91 4.87
CA ALA A 81 7.18 5.72 3.44
C ALA A 81 7.84 6.81 2.57
N ARG A 82 7.93 8.05 3.07
CA ARG A 82 8.60 9.17 2.38
C ARG A 82 10.11 9.02 2.29
N ASP A 83 10.71 8.38 3.29
CA ASP A 83 12.16 8.17 3.35
C ASP A 83 12.61 6.97 2.50
N LEU A 84 11.66 6.15 2.01
CA LEU A 84 11.95 5.00 1.17
C LEU A 84 11.98 5.37 -0.31
N SER A 85 12.99 4.87 -1.00
CA SER A 85 13.11 4.97 -2.47
C SER A 85 12.83 3.62 -3.11
N PHE A 86 12.06 3.63 -4.20
CA PHE A 86 11.69 2.43 -4.93
C PHE A 86 12.14 2.50 -6.39
N PRO A 87 12.57 1.39 -7.00
CA PRO A 87 12.88 1.37 -8.41
C PRO A 87 11.67 1.77 -9.27
N LYS A 88 11.91 2.52 -10.34
CA LYS A 88 10.86 2.86 -11.32
C LYS A 88 10.17 1.59 -11.84
N GLY A 89 8.86 1.62 -11.90
CA GLY A 89 8.04 0.48 -12.29
C GLY A 89 7.67 -0.47 -11.13
N SER A 90 8.20 -0.28 -9.92
CA SER A 90 7.73 -1.05 -8.76
C SER A 90 6.26 -0.78 -8.46
N ILE A 91 5.58 -1.75 -7.88
CA ILE A 91 4.18 -1.64 -7.43
C ILE A 91 4.16 -1.80 -5.92
N LEU A 92 3.59 -0.83 -5.23
CA LEU A 92 3.45 -0.81 -3.78
C LEU A 92 2.00 -1.14 -3.40
N ALA A 93 1.78 -2.25 -2.74
CA ALA A 93 0.51 -2.55 -2.07
C ALA A 93 0.59 -2.04 -0.63
N ILE A 94 -0.22 -1.03 -0.30
CA ILE A 94 -0.15 -0.32 0.98
C ILE A 94 -1.52 -0.24 1.66
N ASP A 95 -1.51 -0.11 2.98
CA ASP A 95 -2.74 0.10 3.72
C ASP A 95 -3.24 1.55 3.62
N ARG A 96 -4.51 1.76 3.97
CA ARG A 96 -5.17 3.07 4.02
C ARG A 96 -4.47 4.04 4.99
N GLY A 97 -3.73 3.55 5.97
CA GLY A 97 -2.91 4.35 6.88
C GLY A 97 -1.84 5.18 6.18
N TYR A 98 -1.33 4.69 5.04
CA TYR A 98 -0.35 5.40 4.21
C TYR A 98 -0.96 6.44 3.26
N THR A 99 -2.27 6.74 3.35
CA THR A 99 -2.91 7.71 2.45
C THR A 99 -2.39 9.12 2.71
N ASP A 100 -1.52 9.57 1.81
CA ASP A 100 -1.02 10.93 1.70
C ASP A 100 -0.97 11.31 0.22
N TYR A 101 -1.65 12.40 -0.14
CA TYR A 101 -1.79 12.78 -1.54
C TYR A 101 -0.50 13.29 -2.16
N SER A 102 0.38 13.92 -1.38
CA SER A 102 1.70 14.35 -1.86
C SER A 102 2.62 13.14 -2.11
N LEU A 103 2.52 12.11 -1.29
CA LEU A 103 3.24 10.85 -1.49
C LEU A 103 2.76 10.12 -2.76
N PHE A 104 1.45 10.13 -3.03
CA PHE A 104 0.89 9.55 -4.26
C PHE A 104 1.36 10.29 -5.50
N ALA A 105 1.43 11.63 -5.44
CA ALA A 105 1.99 12.43 -6.51
C ALA A 105 3.48 12.12 -6.74
N HIS A 106 4.27 12.10 -5.68
CA HIS A 106 5.70 11.78 -5.75
C HIS A 106 5.94 10.41 -6.39
N TRP A 107 5.22 9.37 -5.98
CA TRP A 107 5.35 8.05 -6.60
C TRP A 107 4.93 8.05 -8.07
N THR A 108 3.87 8.79 -8.41
CA THR A 108 3.42 8.91 -9.80
C THR A 108 4.49 9.59 -10.66
N ASP A 109 5.10 10.68 -10.18
CA ASP A 109 6.14 11.44 -10.87
C ASP A 109 7.44 10.62 -11.06
N THR A 110 7.76 9.79 -10.08
CA THR A 110 8.94 8.91 -10.12
C THR A 110 8.69 7.60 -10.87
N GLY A 111 7.46 7.36 -11.33
CA GLY A 111 7.07 6.15 -12.06
C GLY A 111 6.96 4.91 -11.18
N VAL A 112 6.68 5.10 -9.90
CA VAL A 112 6.33 4.04 -8.95
C VAL A 112 4.81 3.92 -8.88
N TYR A 113 4.30 2.72 -8.98
CA TYR A 113 2.87 2.45 -8.87
C TYR A 113 2.47 2.12 -7.43
N PHE A 114 1.23 2.43 -7.08
CA PHE A 114 0.67 2.04 -5.80
C PHE A 114 -0.74 1.46 -5.95
N VAL A 115 -1.13 0.63 -5.01
CA VAL A 115 -2.50 0.14 -4.82
C VAL A 115 -2.86 0.25 -3.34
N THR A 116 -3.94 0.96 -3.03
CA THR A 116 -4.43 1.16 -1.67
C THR A 116 -5.95 1.22 -1.62
N ARG A 117 -6.53 1.27 -0.41
CA ARG A 117 -7.95 1.58 -0.24
C ARG A 117 -8.16 3.08 -0.23
N GLN A 118 -9.18 3.54 -0.95
CA GLN A 118 -9.61 4.93 -0.92
C GLN A 118 -10.20 5.28 0.46
N LYS A 119 -9.92 6.50 0.96
CA LYS A 119 -10.63 7.06 2.13
C LYS A 119 -12.07 7.40 1.77
N ASP A 120 -13.00 7.12 2.67
CA ASP A 120 -14.44 7.28 2.44
C ASP A 120 -14.85 8.76 2.20
N ASN A 121 -14.10 9.69 2.78
CA ASN A 121 -14.31 11.13 2.66
C ASN A 121 -13.58 11.79 1.48
N ALA A 122 -12.96 11.02 0.57
CA ALA A 122 -12.26 11.56 -0.59
C ALA A 122 -13.23 12.23 -1.57
N LYS A 123 -12.98 13.52 -1.88
CA LYS A 123 -13.75 14.27 -2.87
C LYS A 123 -13.07 14.18 -4.24
N TYR A 124 -13.78 13.68 -5.24
CA TYR A 124 -13.28 13.49 -6.60
C TYR A 124 -14.37 13.75 -7.64
N ARG A 125 -13.97 13.89 -8.89
CA ARG A 125 -14.82 13.80 -10.07
C ARG A 125 -14.39 12.65 -10.95
N VAL A 126 -15.34 11.98 -11.56
CA VAL A 126 -15.07 10.95 -12.57
C VAL A 126 -14.76 11.63 -13.89
N VAL A 127 -13.65 11.24 -14.50
CA VAL A 127 -13.18 11.72 -15.80
C VAL A 127 -13.56 10.75 -16.91
N GLU A 128 -13.43 9.44 -16.62
CA GLU A 128 -13.70 8.36 -17.54
C GLU A 128 -14.30 7.16 -16.81
N LYS A 129 -15.30 6.53 -17.38
CA LYS A 129 -15.81 5.23 -16.92
C LYS A 129 -15.27 4.15 -17.85
N ARG A 130 -14.65 3.13 -17.27
CA ARG A 130 -14.09 2.01 -18.01
C ARG A 130 -15.05 0.82 -18.07
N ILE A 131 -14.84 -0.04 -19.05
CA ILE A 131 -15.60 -1.28 -19.18
C ILE A 131 -15.24 -2.21 -18.03
N VAL A 132 -16.26 -2.66 -17.30
CA VAL A 132 -16.13 -3.62 -16.21
C VAL A 132 -16.13 -5.04 -16.79
N PRO A 133 -15.15 -5.90 -16.41
CA PRO A 133 -15.13 -7.29 -16.89
C PRO A 133 -16.34 -8.07 -16.37
N GLN A 134 -17.04 -8.75 -17.28
CA GLN A 134 -18.19 -9.59 -16.92
C GLN A 134 -17.77 -10.79 -16.05
N ASN A 135 -18.70 -11.25 -15.20
CA ASN A 135 -18.50 -12.42 -14.33
C ASN A 135 -17.29 -12.33 -13.39
N ARG A 136 -16.94 -11.11 -12.96
CA ARG A 136 -15.91 -10.83 -11.99
C ARG A 136 -16.49 -10.03 -10.83
N ASN A 137 -15.75 -9.95 -9.76
CA ASN A 137 -16.12 -9.20 -8.57
C ASN A 137 -15.82 -7.68 -8.68
N ILE A 138 -15.71 -7.14 -9.87
CA ILE A 138 -15.51 -5.71 -10.12
C ILE A 138 -16.87 -5.07 -10.38
N LEU A 139 -17.22 -4.04 -9.59
CA LEU A 139 -18.47 -3.31 -9.71
C LEU A 139 -18.32 -2.03 -10.52
N LYS A 140 -17.20 -1.32 -10.36
CA LYS A 140 -16.88 -0.10 -11.11
C LYS A 140 -15.40 -0.01 -11.39
N ASP A 141 -15.06 0.64 -12.48
CA ASP A 141 -13.70 0.97 -12.91
C ASP A 141 -13.71 2.36 -13.54
N GLU A 142 -13.10 3.34 -12.86
CA GLU A 142 -13.23 4.75 -13.17
C GLU A 142 -11.86 5.45 -13.09
N ILE A 143 -11.59 6.36 -14.04
CA ILE A 143 -10.50 7.32 -13.88
C ILE A 143 -11.06 8.56 -13.18
N ILE A 144 -10.37 9.03 -12.18
CA ILE A 144 -10.80 10.14 -11.34
C ILE A 144 -9.73 11.22 -11.23
N LEU A 145 -10.17 12.42 -10.86
CA LEU A 145 -9.34 13.52 -10.37
C LEU A 145 -9.88 13.98 -9.03
N PHE A 146 -9.00 14.24 -8.07
CA PHE A 146 -9.42 14.84 -6.80
C PHE A 146 -9.94 16.26 -6.99
N THR A 147 -10.99 16.61 -6.24
CA THR A 147 -11.62 17.95 -6.26
C THR A 147 -11.51 18.67 -4.93
N GLY A 148 -11.23 17.96 -3.83
CA GLY A 148 -10.95 18.58 -2.53
C GLY A 148 -9.74 19.50 -2.61
N TYR A 149 -9.82 20.71 -2.03
CA TYR A 149 -8.80 21.76 -2.18
C TYR A 149 -7.37 21.24 -1.95
N ASN A 150 -7.09 20.65 -0.79
CA ASN A 150 -5.77 20.11 -0.46
C ASN A 150 -5.39 18.90 -1.34
N ALA A 151 -6.33 17.97 -1.56
CA ALA A 151 -6.08 16.77 -2.33
C ALA A 151 -5.75 17.07 -3.80
N LYS A 152 -6.49 18.02 -4.41
CA LYS A 152 -6.24 18.49 -5.79
C LYS A 152 -4.88 19.16 -5.93
N ALA A 153 -4.51 20.01 -4.96
CA ALA A 153 -3.23 20.70 -4.97
C ALA A 153 -2.04 19.72 -4.78
N SER A 154 -2.19 18.74 -3.89
CA SER A 154 -1.13 17.78 -3.56
C SER A 154 -0.99 16.65 -4.58
N CYS A 155 -2.07 16.25 -5.26
CA CYS A 155 -2.04 15.17 -6.26
C CYS A 155 -2.92 15.55 -7.46
N PRO A 156 -2.37 16.27 -8.45
CA PRO A 156 -3.11 16.69 -9.65
C PRO A 156 -3.25 15.59 -10.70
N HIS A 157 -2.75 14.40 -10.43
CA HIS A 157 -2.70 13.27 -11.36
C HIS A 157 -4.05 12.58 -11.53
N HIS A 158 -4.27 12.00 -12.71
CA HIS A 158 -5.33 11.03 -12.92
C HIS A 158 -5.03 9.77 -12.12
N LEU A 159 -5.99 9.36 -11.31
CA LEU A 159 -5.92 8.11 -10.56
C LEU A 159 -7.07 7.21 -11.00
N ARG A 160 -6.92 5.93 -10.76
CA ARG A 160 -7.94 4.93 -11.08
C ARG A 160 -8.59 4.46 -9.80
N ARG A 161 -9.92 4.48 -9.81
CA ARG A 161 -10.79 4.05 -8.72
C ARG A 161 -11.53 2.78 -9.15
N ILE A 162 -11.42 1.72 -8.36
CA ILE A 162 -12.03 0.43 -8.65
C ILE A 162 -12.88 0.01 -7.46
N GLU A 163 -14.17 -0.26 -7.68
CA GLU A 163 -15.03 -0.88 -6.68
C GLU A 163 -15.03 -2.39 -6.86
N VAL A 164 -14.71 -3.10 -5.78
CA VAL A 164 -14.58 -4.56 -5.74
C VAL A 164 -15.61 -5.13 -4.77
N ASP A 165 -16.38 -6.10 -5.20
CA ASP A 165 -17.28 -6.87 -4.35
C ASP A 165 -16.48 -7.93 -3.59
N ASP A 166 -16.24 -7.67 -2.30
CA ASP A 166 -15.59 -8.60 -1.37
C ASP A 166 -16.68 -9.50 -0.75
N ARG A 167 -17.05 -10.54 -1.50
CA ARG A 167 -18.15 -11.44 -1.14
C ARG A 167 -17.90 -12.20 0.14
N ASP A 168 -16.65 -12.55 0.41
CA ASP A 168 -16.26 -13.32 1.59
C ASP A 168 -16.54 -12.53 2.88
N ASN A 169 -16.41 -11.21 2.81
CA ASN A 169 -16.67 -10.30 3.94
C ASN A 169 -17.96 -9.49 3.80
N ASN A 170 -18.79 -9.77 2.78
CA ASN A 170 -20.04 -9.07 2.50
C ASN A 170 -19.91 -7.54 2.51
N ARG A 171 -18.89 -7.01 1.83
CA ARG A 171 -18.60 -5.58 1.76
C ARG A 171 -18.06 -5.16 0.38
N VAL A 172 -18.18 -3.89 0.07
CA VAL A 172 -17.53 -3.30 -1.11
C VAL A 172 -16.21 -2.65 -0.66
N ILE A 173 -15.13 -3.00 -1.34
CA ILE A 173 -13.83 -2.39 -1.18
C ILE A 173 -13.59 -1.41 -2.32
N VAL A 174 -13.21 -0.18 -2.01
CA VAL A 174 -12.87 0.83 -3.01
C VAL A 174 -11.35 0.96 -3.06
N LEU A 175 -10.75 0.56 -4.18
CA LEU A 175 -9.32 0.65 -4.42
C LEU A 175 -8.98 1.92 -5.18
N LEU A 176 -7.80 2.45 -4.90
CA LEU A 176 -7.21 3.61 -5.55
C LEU A 176 -5.79 3.25 -6.03
N THR A 177 -5.46 3.61 -7.27
CA THR A 177 -4.15 3.35 -7.87
C THR A 177 -3.81 4.39 -8.93
N ASN A 178 -2.53 4.62 -9.18
CA ASN A 178 -2.03 5.35 -10.35
C ASN A 178 -1.69 4.41 -11.53
N HIS A 179 -1.89 3.10 -11.39
CA HIS A 179 -1.65 2.14 -12.48
C HIS A 179 -2.89 2.08 -13.40
N LEU A 180 -2.78 2.75 -14.56
CA LEU A 180 -3.91 2.88 -15.49
C LEU A 180 -4.06 1.70 -16.45
N ASP A 181 -2.99 0.89 -16.67
CA ASP A 181 -2.96 -0.11 -17.75
C ASP A 181 -3.37 -1.52 -17.31
N PHE A 182 -3.10 -1.93 -16.07
CA PHE A 182 -3.45 -3.27 -15.62
C PHE A 182 -4.97 -3.49 -15.59
N GLY A 183 -5.40 -4.74 -15.83
CA GLY A 183 -6.82 -5.11 -15.64
C GLY A 183 -7.29 -4.87 -14.20
N ALA A 184 -8.56 -4.45 -14.02
CA ALA A 184 -9.14 -4.18 -12.70
C ALA A 184 -9.03 -5.39 -11.75
N THR A 185 -9.19 -6.60 -12.27
CA THR A 185 -9.02 -7.85 -11.51
C THR A 185 -7.58 -8.07 -11.05
N THR A 186 -6.59 -7.62 -11.82
CA THR A 186 -5.18 -7.69 -11.43
C THR A 186 -4.91 -6.75 -10.25
N ILE A 187 -5.40 -5.51 -10.33
CA ILE A 187 -5.29 -4.53 -9.23
C ILE A 187 -5.97 -5.05 -7.96
N ALA A 188 -7.17 -5.64 -8.08
CA ALA A 188 -7.87 -6.23 -6.93
C ALA A 188 -7.06 -7.36 -6.29
N ARG A 189 -6.48 -8.26 -7.09
CA ARG A 189 -5.62 -9.35 -6.59
C ARG A 189 -4.33 -8.85 -5.94
N ILE A 190 -3.70 -7.79 -6.46
CA ILE A 190 -2.52 -7.18 -5.84
C ILE A 190 -2.87 -6.68 -4.44
N TYR A 191 -4.00 -6.01 -4.28
CA TYR A 191 -4.43 -5.54 -2.97
C TYR A 191 -4.76 -6.69 -2.01
N GLN A 192 -5.46 -7.72 -2.48
CA GLN A 192 -5.77 -8.91 -1.69
C GLN A 192 -4.51 -9.64 -1.23
N ASP A 193 -3.48 -9.71 -2.07
CA ASP A 193 -2.22 -10.39 -1.76
C ASP A 193 -1.35 -9.65 -0.73
N ARG A 194 -1.65 -8.38 -0.43
CA ARG A 194 -0.97 -7.59 0.60
C ARG A 194 -1.12 -8.19 2.00
N SER A 195 -2.29 -8.69 2.31
CA SER A 195 -2.63 -9.37 3.58
C SER A 195 -3.30 -10.68 3.23
N PRO A 196 -2.57 -11.76 3.07
CA PRO A 196 -3.18 -13.08 3.04
C PRO A 196 -3.79 -13.33 4.43
N ASP A 197 -5.11 -13.58 4.44
CA ASP A 197 -5.85 -14.00 5.64
C ASP A 197 -5.31 -15.34 6.16
#